data_8fddc43733e0ecf8d318bb484fe6df4b
#
_entry.id   8fddc43733e0ecf8d318bb484fe6df4b
#
_cell.length_a   1.000
_cell.length_b   1.000
_cell.length_c   1.000
_cell.angle_alpha   90.00
_cell.angle_beta   90.00
_cell.angle_gamma   90.00
#
_symmetry.space_group_name_H-M   'P 1'
#
loop_
_entity.id
_entity.type
_entity.pdbx_description
1 polymer ?
#
loop_
_entity_poly.entity_id
_entity_poly.type
_entity_poly.pdbx_seq_one_letter_code
_entity_poly.pdbx_strand_id
1 'polypeptide(L)'
;MSAETSTLEVFILDKSYRISCPENEKESLRNAAQHLDKRMREIRSAGKVIGLERIAVIAGLNITHELLTVSQQAEAESASQQELSRLILKIDRTLSQLQGDGLPSGGR
;
A
#
# COMPACT_ATOMS: atom_id res chain seq x y z
N MET A 1 -1.71 25.37 11.96
CA MET A 1 -1.45 24.54 12.99
C MET A 1 -1.28 23.12 12.51
N SER A 2 -0.38 22.51 13.03
CA SER A 2 -0.13 21.18 12.58
C SER A 2 -1.26 20.26 12.99
N ALA A 3 -1.41 19.23 12.26
CA ALA A 3 -2.37 18.22 12.62
C ALA A 3 -1.97 17.63 13.94
N GLU A 4 -2.95 17.36 14.73
CA GLU A 4 -2.69 16.72 15.98
C GLU A 4 -2.29 15.29 15.75
N THR A 5 -1.28 14.90 16.47
CA THR A 5 -0.83 13.53 16.42
C THR A 5 -1.66 12.70 17.36
N SER A 6 -2.08 11.58 16.89
CA SER A 6 -2.91 10.68 17.65
C SER A 6 -2.28 9.31 17.62
N THR A 7 -2.69 8.47 18.52
CA THR A 7 -2.21 7.10 18.56
C THR A 7 -3.32 6.18 18.08
N LEU A 8 -2.96 5.27 17.21
CA LEU A 8 -3.90 4.30 16.69
C LEU A 8 -3.38 2.91 16.99
N GLU A 9 -4.22 2.10 17.58
CA GLU A 9 -3.85 0.71 17.82
C GLU A 9 -4.48 -0.17 16.75
N VAL A 10 -3.66 -0.97 16.10
CA VAL A 10 -4.14 -1.87 15.07
C VAL A 10 -3.70 -3.28 15.41
N PHE A 11 -4.43 -4.25 14.90
CA PHE A 11 -4.13 -5.64 15.13
C PHE A 11 -3.82 -6.31 13.81
N ILE A 12 -2.62 -6.90 13.74
CA ILE A 12 -2.17 -7.60 12.54
C ILE A 12 -1.77 -8.99 12.95
N LEU A 13 -2.44 -9.99 12.43
CA LEU A 13 -2.22 -11.38 12.79
C LEU A 13 -2.19 -11.56 14.30
N ASP A 14 -3.17 -10.97 14.95
CA ASP A 14 -3.38 -11.13 16.39
C ASP A 14 -2.34 -10.42 17.25
N LYS A 15 -1.52 -9.59 16.64
CA LYS A 15 -0.57 -8.77 17.38
C LYS A 15 -0.99 -7.33 17.34
N SER A 16 -0.77 -6.65 18.44
CA SER A 16 -1.18 -5.27 18.58
C SER A 16 -0.01 -4.36 18.28
N TYR A 17 -0.27 -3.32 17.50
CA TYR A 17 0.73 -2.33 17.15
C TYR A 17 0.16 -0.95 17.39
N ARG A 18 0.99 -0.09 17.92
CA ARG A 18 0.60 1.30 18.12
C ARG A 18 1.30 2.16 17.10
N ILE A 19 0.53 2.99 16.44
CA ILE A 19 1.05 3.83 15.38
C ILE A 19 0.69 5.26 15.69
N SER A 20 1.63 6.17 15.50
CA SER A 20 1.34 7.59 15.57
C SER A 20 0.91 8.07 14.21
N CYS A 21 -0.14 8.86 14.17
CA CYS A 21 -0.61 9.36 12.90
C CYS A 21 -1.40 10.63 13.14
N PRO A 22 -1.56 11.44 12.09
CA PRO A 22 -2.44 12.60 12.22
C PRO A 22 -3.87 12.14 12.50
N GLU A 23 -4.56 12.93 13.28
CA GLU A 23 -5.91 12.56 13.68
C GLU A 23 -6.80 12.31 12.47
N ASN A 24 -6.65 13.11 11.44
CA ASN A 24 -7.53 13.00 10.28
C ASN A 24 -7.17 11.82 9.38
N GLU A 25 -6.12 11.07 9.70
CA GLU A 25 -5.78 9.89 8.94
C GLU A 25 -6.03 8.60 9.68
N LYS A 26 -6.56 8.72 10.88
CA LYS A 26 -6.77 7.54 11.70
C LYS A 26 -7.66 6.51 11.04
N GLU A 27 -8.76 6.98 10.47
CA GLU A 27 -9.72 6.06 9.91
C GLU A 27 -9.16 5.36 8.66
N SER A 28 -8.47 6.11 7.83
CA SER A 28 -7.91 5.48 6.64
C SER A 28 -6.80 4.51 7.00
N LEU A 29 -6.02 4.81 8.03
CA LEU A 29 -5.00 3.87 8.46
C LEU A 29 -5.60 2.64 9.10
N ARG A 30 -6.70 2.80 9.83
CA ARG A 30 -7.37 1.65 10.40
C ARG A 30 -7.85 0.72 9.29
N ASN A 31 -8.42 1.30 8.24
CA ASN A 31 -8.86 0.51 7.10
C ASN A 31 -7.69 -0.18 6.42
N ALA A 32 -6.59 0.53 6.29
CA ALA A 32 -5.42 -0.06 5.68
C ALA A 32 -4.90 -1.23 6.50
N ALA A 33 -4.91 -1.10 7.82
CA ALA A 33 -4.45 -2.17 8.67
C ALA A 33 -5.35 -3.39 8.55
N GLN A 34 -6.65 -3.18 8.45
CA GLN A 34 -7.56 -4.28 8.27
C GLN A 34 -7.31 -5.00 6.95
N HIS A 35 -7.04 -4.24 5.92
CA HIS A 35 -6.76 -4.84 4.63
C HIS A 35 -5.48 -5.67 4.67
N LEU A 36 -4.46 -5.11 5.30
CA LEU A 36 -3.20 -5.83 5.43
C LEU A 36 -3.38 -7.10 6.25
N ASP A 37 -4.11 -7.00 7.34
CA ASP A 37 -4.35 -8.15 8.19
C ASP A 37 -5.04 -9.26 7.41
N LYS A 38 -6.03 -8.90 6.62
CA LYS A 38 -6.76 -9.88 5.84
C LYS A 38 -5.84 -10.58 4.85
N ARG A 39 -5.02 -9.81 4.15
CA ARG A 39 -4.10 -10.40 3.19
C ARG A 39 -3.10 -11.31 3.87
N MET A 40 -2.63 -10.90 5.03
CA MET A 40 -1.67 -11.73 5.74
C MET A 40 -2.31 -13.03 6.23
N ARG A 41 -3.57 -12.95 6.64
CA ARG A 41 -4.26 -14.17 7.06
C ARG A 41 -4.45 -15.12 5.90
N GLU A 42 -4.74 -14.59 4.73
CA GLU A 42 -4.86 -15.42 3.55
C GLU A 42 -3.57 -16.15 3.23
N ILE A 43 -2.46 -15.45 3.34
CA ILE A 43 -1.16 -16.05 3.09
C ILE A 43 -0.87 -17.13 4.12
N ARG A 44 -1.16 -16.83 5.37
CA ARG A 44 -0.92 -17.79 6.43
C ARG A 44 -1.77 -19.05 6.23
N SER A 45 -3.00 -18.86 5.81
CA SER A 45 -3.91 -19.99 5.60
C SER A 45 -3.46 -20.88 4.46
N ALA A 46 -2.73 -20.32 3.51
CA ALA A 46 -2.23 -21.14 2.42
C ALA A 46 -1.20 -22.14 2.91
N GLY A 47 -0.64 -21.92 4.08
CA GLY A 47 0.18 -22.93 4.74
C GLY A 47 1.59 -23.10 4.21
N LYS A 48 1.98 -22.27 3.28
CA LYS A 48 3.31 -22.43 2.69
C LYS A 48 4.32 -21.45 3.22
N VAL A 49 3.87 -20.43 3.89
CA VAL A 49 4.76 -19.39 4.39
C VAL A 49 4.63 -19.35 5.89
N ILE A 50 5.74 -19.41 6.57
CA ILE A 50 5.76 -19.40 8.01
C ILE A 50 6.58 -18.22 8.48
N GLY A 51 6.11 -17.56 9.53
CA GLY A 51 6.82 -16.45 10.10
C GLY A 51 6.15 -15.13 9.76
N LEU A 52 5.94 -14.34 10.80
CA LEU A 52 5.24 -13.08 10.65
C LEU A 52 5.95 -12.17 9.64
N GLU A 53 7.27 -12.13 9.72
CA GLU A 53 8.00 -11.25 8.83
C GLU A 53 7.83 -11.65 7.38
N ARG A 54 7.92 -12.95 7.09
CA ARG A 54 7.78 -13.39 5.71
C ARG A 54 6.37 -13.16 5.19
N ILE A 55 5.40 -13.43 6.03
CA ILE A 55 4.02 -13.21 5.64
C ILE A 55 3.80 -11.74 5.34
N ALA A 56 4.36 -10.86 6.17
CA ALA A 56 4.20 -9.43 5.97
C ALA A 56 4.86 -8.98 4.67
N VAL A 57 6.05 -9.49 4.38
CA VAL A 57 6.75 -9.11 3.16
C VAL A 57 5.96 -9.55 1.94
N ILE A 58 5.45 -10.77 1.95
CA ILE A 58 4.70 -11.26 0.81
C ILE A 58 3.40 -10.48 0.65
N ALA A 59 2.73 -10.20 1.75
CA ALA A 59 1.52 -9.40 1.68
C ALA A 59 1.81 -8.02 1.13
N GLY A 60 2.89 -7.40 1.60
CA GLY A 60 3.27 -6.08 1.13
C GLY A 60 3.57 -6.10 -0.35
N LEU A 61 4.28 -7.11 -0.82
CA LEU A 61 4.59 -7.21 -2.23
C LEU A 61 3.33 -7.39 -3.07
N ASN A 62 2.42 -8.22 -2.60
CA ASN A 62 1.19 -8.44 -3.33
C ASN A 62 0.37 -7.16 -3.42
N ILE A 63 0.25 -6.46 -2.30
CA ILE A 63 -0.53 -5.23 -2.28
C ILE A 63 0.12 -4.17 -3.15
N THR A 64 1.43 -4.04 -3.07
CA THR A 64 2.14 -3.07 -3.88
C THR A 64 2.00 -3.41 -5.36
N HIS A 65 2.10 -4.68 -5.67
CA HIS A 65 1.95 -5.11 -7.06
C HIS A 65 0.56 -4.75 -7.58
N GLU A 66 -0.46 -4.97 -6.77
CA GLU A 66 -1.81 -4.63 -7.18
C GLU A 66 -1.96 -3.13 -7.38
N LEU A 67 -1.35 -2.35 -6.48
CA LEU A 67 -1.41 -0.91 -6.60
C LEU A 67 -0.79 -0.44 -7.90
N LEU A 68 0.37 -0.96 -8.23
CA LEU A 68 1.04 -0.55 -9.45
C LEU A 68 0.29 -1.01 -10.69
N THR A 69 -0.30 -2.18 -10.63
CA THR A 69 -1.08 -2.69 -11.74
C THR A 69 -2.30 -1.81 -11.98
N VAL A 70 -2.98 -1.42 -10.92
CA VAL A 70 -4.14 -0.55 -11.07
C VAL A 70 -3.72 0.80 -11.62
N SER A 71 -2.60 1.34 -11.15
CA SER A 71 -2.12 2.60 -11.69
C SER A 71 -1.82 2.51 -13.17
N GLN A 72 -1.15 1.45 -13.58
CA GLN A 72 -0.81 1.27 -14.98
C GLN A 72 -2.05 1.09 -15.83
N GLN A 73 -2.99 0.35 -15.30
CA GLN A 73 -4.22 0.13 -16.03
C GLN A 73 -5.01 1.41 -16.19
N ALA A 74 -5.09 2.20 -15.13
CA ALA A 74 -5.79 3.46 -15.21
C ALA A 74 -5.09 4.40 -16.19
N GLU A 75 -3.77 4.37 -16.19
CA GLU A 75 -3.02 5.18 -17.12
C GLU A 75 -3.32 4.79 -18.55
N ALA A 76 -3.33 3.50 -18.81
CA ALA A 76 -3.62 3.03 -20.15
C ALA A 76 -5.03 3.39 -20.58
N GLU A 77 -5.97 3.25 -19.68
CA GLU A 77 -7.35 3.56 -20.01
C GLU A 77 -7.56 5.03 -20.28
N SER A 78 -6.86 5.87 -19.53
CA SER A 78 -7.07 7.30 -19.69
C SER A 78 -6.19 7.90 -20.77
N ALA A 79 -5.50 7.08 -21.52
CA ALA A 79 -4.66 7.59 -22.60
C ALA A 79 -5.50 8.40 -23.59
N SER A 80 -6.77 8.08 -23.69
CA SER A 80 -7.63 8.79 -24.62
C SER A 80 -8.34 9.97 -23.97
N GLN A 81 -8.13 10.22 -22.70
CA GLN A 81 -8.81 11.30 -22.01
C GLN A 81 -7.79 12.19 -21.35
N GLN A 82 -7.74 13.41 -21.85
CA GLN A 82 -6.67 14.29 -21.42
C GLN A 82 -6.74 14.66 -19.95
N GLU A 83 -7.93 14.90 -19.47
CA GLU A 83 -8.05 15.28 -18.07
C GLU A 83 -7.58 14.19 -17.15
N LEU A 84 -8.02 13.00 -17.43
CA LEU A 84 -7.61 11.88 -16.60
C LEU A 84 -6.14 11.59 -16.80
N SER A 85 -5.66 11.79 -17.99
CA SER A 85 -4.24 11.62 -18.25
C SER A 85 -3.39 12.46 -17.33
N ARG A 86 -3.82 13.67 -17.10
CA ARG A 86 -3.04 14.56 -16.25
C ARG A 86 -2.95 14.04 -14.84
N LEU A 87 -4.07 13.56 -14.33
CA LEU A 87 -4.08 13.02 -12.99
C LEU A 87 -3.23 11.77 -12.88
N ILE A 88 -3.32 10.92 -13.88
CA ILE A 88 -2.55 9.70 -13.89
C ILE A 88 -1.06 9.99 -13.93
N LEU A 89 -0.67 10.97 -14.71
CA LEU A 89 0.73 11.35 -14.76
C LEU A 89 1.23 11.77 -13.40
N LYS A 90 0.41 12.46 -12.65
CA LYS A 90 0.80 12.84 -11.32
C LYS A 90 1.04 11.63 -10.44
N ILE A 91 0.14 10.68 -10.50
CA ILE A 91 0.28 9.47 -9.71
C ILE A 91 1.50 8.69 -10.15
N ASP A 92 1.66 8.57 -11.45
CA ASP A 92 2.78 7.83 -12.00
C ASP A 92 4.10 8.44 -11.57
N ARG A 93 4.17 9.76 -11.60
CA ARG A 93 5.39 10.43 -11.17
C ARG A 93 5.71 10.15 -9.72
N THR A 94 4.69 10.15 -8.88
CA THR A 94 4.88 9.84 -7.47
C THR A 94 5.41 8.44 -7.29
N LEU A 95 4.82 7.49 -7.98
CA LEU A 95 5.25 6.11 -7.88
C LEU A 95 6.66 5.95 -8.41
N SER A 96 6.97 6.62 -9.50
CA SER A 96 8.31 6.56 -10.06
C SER A 96 9.34 7.07 -9.09
N GLN A 97 9.03 8.14 -8.39
CA GLN A 97 9.95 8.67 -7.42
C GLN A 97 10.23 7.68 -6.32
N LEU A 98 9.18 7.01 -5.86
CA LEU A 98 9.37 6.03 -4.81
C LEU A 98 10.19 4.84 -5.30
N GLN A 99 9.92 4.41 -6.51
CA GLN A 99 10.63 3.26 -7.03
C GLN A 99 12.03 3.61 -7.47
N GLY A 100 12.19 4.81 -8.02
CA GLY A 100 13.45 5.21 -8.56
C GLY A 100 14.53 5.24 -7.53
N ASP A 101 14.16 5.44 -6.29
CA ASP A 101 15.15 5.47 -5.26
C ASP A 101 15.74 4.11 -5.01
N GLY A 102 15.00 3.07 -5.27
CA GLY A 102 15.49 1.79 -4.91
C GLY A 102 15.39 0.75 -5.96
N LEU A 103 14.73 1.06 -7.09
CA LEU A 103 14.53 0.02 -8.04
C LEU A 103 15.02 0.39 -9.33
N PRO A 104 16.01 -0.18 -9.69
CA PRO A 104 16.41 0.05 -11.00
C PRO A 104 15.50 -0.69 -11.87
N SER A 105 14.91 -1.01 -12.01
CA SER A 105 14.25 -1.46 -12.73
C SER A 105 13.61 -1.94 -13.09
N GLY A 106 13.58 -1.81 -12.86
CA GLY A 106 12.97 -2.12 -13.11
C GLY A 106 12.91 -2.55 -14.15
N GLY A 107 13.06 -2.46 -14.36
CA GLY A 107 13.01 -2.76 -15.07
C GLY A 107 13.19 -3.41 -15.57
N ARG A 108 13.36 -3.71 -15.75
CA ARG A 108 13.40 -4.31 -16.19
C ARG A 108 13.06 -4.72 -16.32
#